data_5008b73691b5d22719513a994ca131f9
#
_entry.id   5008b73691b5d22719513a994ca131f9
#
_cell.length_a   1.000
_cell.length_b   1.000
_cell.length_c   1.000
_cell.angle_alpha   90.00
_cell.angle_beta   90.00
_cell.angle_gamma   90.00
#
_symmetry.space_group_name_H-M   'P 1'
#
loop_
_entity.id
_entity.type
_entity.pdbx_description
1 polymer ?
#
loop_
_entity_poly.entity_id
_entity_poly.type
_entity_poly.pdbx_seq_one_letter_code
_entity_poly.pdbx_strand_id
1 'polypeptide(L)'
;MLLGELATRLGAELRGNPQIEITGVRGIEEAGPSEVTFVANPRYAGLARTTQAAAVLVAPEFPEVETATLRIQNPYYAFARALGLFYQSPVYPPGIHPTAVIDPTAEIGPGAHIGAYAVVGRGVKLGPHATLLPHVVLYPGVQAGSHLFAHAHAVVREGCILGDHVTLENGAIIGSDGFGFAKNDLGQWEKIPQSGPVRIGDRVDVQANACIDRATVGATEIGAGTKVDNLVQVGHGSRVGQDTLLCAQAGLAGSSVVGNRAILAGQAGVAGHCELGDGVILTAQSGVSHDVPAGKMISGSPAFDNRLWLRAVTVFHRLPELLKRLDRLEKDRLEKKPGDGEKA
;
A
#
# COMPACT_ATOMS: atom_id res chain seq x y z
N MET A 1 5.38 -2.31 -31.79
CA MET A 1 4.28 -3.22 -32.24
C MET A 1 3.20 -2.42 -32.93
N LEU A 2 2.35 -3.04 -33.74
CA LEU A 2 1.23 -2.33 -34.37
C LEU A 2 0.09 -2.05 -33.36
N LEU A 3 -0.63 -0.95 -33.56
CA LEU A 3 -1.74 -0.55 -32.71
C LEU A 3 -2.85 -1.61 -32.66
N GLY A 4 -3.14 -2.27 -33.79
CA GLY A 4 -4.09 -3.39 -33.82
C GLY A 4 -3.65 -4.60 -33.01
N GLU A 5 -2.36 -4.89 -32.97
CA GLU A 5 -1.80 -5.94 -32.11
C GLU A 5 -1.92 -5.57 -30.62
N LEU A 6 -1.61 -4.32 -30.28
CA LEU A 6 -1.76 -3.82 -28.92
C LEU A 6 -3.23 -3.90 -28.45
N ALA A 7 -4.18 -3.49 -29.31
CA ALA A 7 -5.62 -3.61 -29.04
C ALA A 7 -6.01 -5.05 -28.68
N THR A 8 -5.57 -6.00 -29.50
CA THR A 8 -5.82 -7.44 -29.28
C THR A 8 -5.25 -7.95 -27.97
N ARG A 9 -3.99 -7.60 -27.66
CA ARG A 9 -3.32 -8.00 -26.41
C ARG A 9 -3.99 -7.43 -25.15
N LEU A 10 -4.54 -6.23 -25.26
CA LEU A 10 -5.24 -5.59 -24.15
C LEU A 10 -6.71 -6.06 -24.05
N GLY A 11 -7.29 -6.61 -25.11
CA GLY A 11 -8.73 -6.90 -25.22
C GLY A 11 -9.56 -5.63 -25.39
N ALA A 12 -9.02 -4.62 -26.09
CA ALA A 12 -9.66 -3.33 -26.31
C ALA A 12 -10.28 -3.24 -27.71
N GLU A 13 -11.42 -2.56 -27.85
CA GLU A 13 -11.98 -2.17 -29.15
C GLU A 13 -11.17 -1.01 -29.73
N LEU A 14 -10.58 -1.21 -30.92
CA LEU A 14 -9.83 -0.17 -31.63
C LEU A 14 -10.76 0.65 -32.51
N ARG A 15 -10.72 1.95 -32.38
CA ARG A 15 -11.24 2.92 -33.35
C ARG A 15 -10.11 3.77 -33.89
N GLY A 16 -9.75 3.55 -35.15
CA GLY A 16 -8.63 4.21 -35.81
C GLY A 16 -7.83 3.26 -36.68
N ASN A 17 -6.68 3.72 -37.18
CA ASN A 17 -5.82 2.95 -38.05
C ASN A 17 -5.03 1.88 -37.29
N PRO A 18 -5.24 0.56 -37.56
CA PRO A 18 -4.52 -0.50 -36.86
C PRO A 18 -3.04 -0.61 -37.24
N GLN A 19 -2.60 0.05 -38.30
CA GLN A 19 -1.23 -0.04 -38.83
C GLN A 19 -0.27 0.99 -38.20
N ILE A 20 -0.73 1.82 -37.29
CA ILE A 20 0.15 2.76 -36.57
C ILE A 20 1.17 1.97 -35.75
N GLU A 21 2.43 2.30 -35.88
CA GLU A 21 3.49 1.70 -35.08
C GLU A 21 3.55 2.34 -33.69
N ILE A 22 3.50 1.51 -32.65
CA ILE A 22 3.58 1.93 -31.23
C ILE A 22 4.92 1.48 -30.66
N THR A 23 5.64 2.43 -30.08
CA THR A 23 6.96 2.22 -29.48
C THR A 23 6.96 2.34 -27.97
N GLY A 24 5.89 2.90 -27.38
CA GLY A 24 5.85 3.11 -25.94
C GLY A 24 4.51 3.64 -25.42
N VAL A 25 4.52 3.95 -24.15
CA VAL A 25 3.38 4.47 -23.39
C VAL A 25 3.84 5.68 -22.59
N ARG A 26 3.08 6.81 -22.63
CA ARG A 26 3.41 8.04 -21.90
C ARG A 26 2.21 8.74 -21.33
N GLY A 27 2.46 9.74 -20.46
CA GLY A 27 1.45 10.66 -19.97
C GLY A 27 0.83 11.47 -21.12
N ILE A 28 -0.44 11.86 -20.95
CA ILE A 28 -1.23 12.49 -22.04
C ILE A 28 -0.66 13.82 -22.53
N GLU A 29 0.09 14.52 -21.71
CA GLU A 29 0.71 15.82 -22.05
C GLU A 29 2.01 15.67 -22.83
N GLU A 30 2.65 14.48 -22.75
CA GLU A 30 3.99 14.23 -23.30
C GLU A 30 3.99 13.21 -24.44
N ALA A 31 2.88 12.46 -24.61
CA ALA A 31 2.80 11.38 -25.57
C ALA A 31 2.92 11.88 -27.02
N GLY A 32 3.81 11.27 -27.78
CA GLY A 32 4.07 11.57 -29.18
C GLY A 32 3.33 10.62 -30.15
N PRO A 33 3.55 10.80 -31.47
CA PRO A 33 2.79 10.13 -32.53
C PRO A 33 3.06 8.62 -32.67
N SER A 34 3.98 8.06 -31.88
CA SER A 34 4.22 6.61 -31.78
C SER A 34 3.96 6.06 -30.37
N GLU A 35 3.31 6.83 -29.51
CA GLU A 35 3.08 6.43 -28.12
C GLU A 35 1.58 6.40 -27.78
N VAL A 36 1.22 5.51 -26.86
CA VAL A 36 -0.15 5.40 -26.34
C VAL A 36 -0.26 6.08 -24.99
N THR A 37 -1.37 6.72 -24.75
CA THR A 37 -1.72 7.33 -23.46
C THR A 37 -3.07 6.84 -22.96
N PHE A 38 -3.55 7.38 -21.84
CA PHE A 38 -4.86 7.01 -21.29
C PHE A 38 -5.61 8.20 -20.69
N VAL A 39 -6.95 8.08 -20.65
CA VAL A 39 -7.83 8.96 -19.89
C VAL A 39 -8.74 8.08 -19.03
N ALA A 40 -8.44 8.01 -17.73
CA ALA A 40 -9.30 7.36 -16.74
C ALA A 40 -10.06 8.39 -15.89
N ASN A 41 -9.55 9.62 -15.78
CA ASN A 41 -10.20 10.69 -15.03
C ASN A 41 -10.86 11.69 -16.00
N PRO A 42 -12.17 11.94 -15.87
CA PRO A 42 -12.90 12.91 -16.72
C PRO A 42 -12.27 14.31 -16.78
N ARG A 43 -11.50 14.69 -15.76
CA ARG A 43 -10.75 15.96 -15.71
C ARG A 43 -9.80 16.14 -16.89
N TYR A 44 -9.25 15.06 -17.42
CA TYR A 44 -8.30 15.05 -18.52
C TYR A 44 -8.97 14.77 -19.89
N ALA A 45 -10.29 14.61 -19.93
CA ALA A 45 -10.98 14.31 -21.19
C ALA A 45 -10.78 15.38 -22.27
N GLY A 46 -10.60 16.64 -21.88
CA GLY A 46 -10.28 17.73 -22.80
C GLY A 46 -8.95 17.55 -23.52
N LEU A 47 -7.96 16.99 -22.84
CA LEU A 47 -6.61 16.78 -23.40
C LEU A 47 -6.57 15.69 -24.47
N ALA A 48 -7.53 14.76 -24.47
CA ALA A 48 -7.63 13.72 -25.50
C ALA A 48 -7.92 14.29 -26.91
N ARG A 49 -8.39 15.53 -27.00
CA ARG A 49 -8.64 16.23 -28.29
C ARG A 49 -7.41 16.93 -28.84
N THR A 50 -6.43 17.23 -28.02
CA THR A 50 -5.27 18.02 -28.36
C THR A 50 -3.96 17.24 -28.25
N THR A 51 -4.01 16.03 -27.72
CA THR A 51 -2.82 15.18 -27.56
C THR A 51 -2.20 14.81 -28.91
N GLN A 52 -0.89 14.68 -28.93
CA GLN A 52 -0.13 14.19 -30.07
C GLN A 52 0.04 12.67 -30.03
N ALA A 53 -0.56 11.98 -29.05
CA ALA A 53 -0.47 10.54 -28.91
C ALA A 53 -1.01 9.80 -30.13
N ALA A 54 -0.40 8.68 -30.47
CA ALA A 54 -0.89 7.79 -31.53
C ALA A 54 -2.28 7.24 -31.25
N ALA A 55 -2.57 6.94 -29.99
CA ALA A 55 -3.89 6.46 -29.52
C ALA A 55 -4.09 6.73 -28.02
N VAL A 56 -5.35 6.78 -27.61
CA VAL A 56 -5.77 6.99 -26.22
C VAL A 56 -6.58 5.81 -25.72
N LEU A 57 -6.17 5.21 -24.60
CA LEU A 57 -6.96 4.25 -23.84
C LEU A 57 -8.08 4.98 -23.10
N VAL A 58 -9.31 4.61 -23.37
CA VAL A 58 -10.51 5.30 -22.84
C VAL A 58 -11.61 4.29 -22.46
N ALA A 59 -12.58 4.76 -21.64
CA ALA A 59 -13.78 3.98 -21.36
C ALA A 59 -14.64 3.78 -22.64
N PRO A 60 -15.48 2.71 -22.71
CA PRO A 60 -16.27 2.40 -23.90
C PRO A 60 -17.17 3.55 -24.38
N GLU A 61 -17.74 4.29 -23.44
CA GLU A 61 -18.66 5.42 -23.67
C GLU A 61 -17.95 6.77 -23.90
N PHE A 62 -16.61 6.78 -23.99
CA PHE A 62 -15.88 8.02 -24.21
C PHE A 62 -16.27 8.67 -25.55
N PRO A 63 -16.44 10.01 -25.57
CA PRO A 63 -16.81 10.73 -26.81
C PRO A 63 -15.87 10.43 -27.97
N GLU A 64 -16.37 10.58 -29.19
CA GLU A 64 -15.55 10.48 -30.41
C GLU A 64 -14.52 11.62 -30.44
N VAL A 65 -13.28 11.28 -30.81
CA VAL A 65 -12.17 12.18 -30.98
C VAL A 65 -11.42 11.81 -32.27
N GLU A 66 -10.65 12.74 -32.81
CA GLU A 66 -9.87 12.50 -34.04
C GLU A 66 -8.74 11.49 -33.84
N THR A 67 -8.14 11.52 -32.64
CA THR A 67 -7.07 10.59 -32.26
C THR A 67 -7.64 9.17 -32.13
N ALA A 68 -6.89 8.17 -32.59
CA ALA A 68 -7.30 6.77 -32.43
C ALA A 68 -7.56 6.43 -30.95
N THR A 69 -8.56 5.59 -30.71
CA THR A 69 -8.91 5.19 -29.34
C THR A 69 -8.89 3.67 -29.17
N LEU A 70 -8.43 3.24 -28.00
CA LEU A 70 -8.53 1.88 -27.50
C LEU A 70 -9.57 1.85 -26.38
N ARG A 71 -10.76 1.35 -26.67
CA ARG A 71 -11.91 1.38 -25.73
C ARG A 71 -11.94 0.14 -24.87
N ILE A 72 -11.95 0.31 -23.56
CA ILE A 72 -11.91 -0.77 -22.60
C ILE A 72 -12.50 -0.32 -21.25
N GLN A 73 -13.13 -1.24 -20.50
CA GLN A 73 -13.82 -0.94 -19.23
C GLN A 73 -12.94 -0.29 -18.16
N ASN A 74 -11.67 -0.70 -18.07
CA ASN A 74 -10.73 -0.12 -17.13
C ASN A 74 -9.48 0.42 -17.85
N PRO A 75 -9.53 1.67 -18.37
CA PRO A 75 -8.43 2.26 -19.12
C PRO A 75 -7.13 2.37 -18.30
N TYR A 76 -7.23 2.59 -16.99
CA TYR A 76 -6.05 2.70 -16.11
C TYR A 76 -5.33 1.36 -15.96
N TYR A 77 -6.08 0.28 -15.78
CA TYR A 77 -5.50 -1.06 -15.73
C TYR A 77 -4.92 -1.48 -17.09
N ALA A 78 -5.62 -1.12 -18.18
CA ALA A 78 -5.11 -1.35 -19.53
C ALA A 78 -3.81 -0.58 -19.81
N PHE A 79 -3.69 0.65 -19.31
CA PHE A 79 -2.46 1.43 -19.37
C PHE A 79 -1.31 0.72 -18.64
N ALA A 80 -1.54 0.22 -17.42
CA ALA A 80 -0.52 -0.54 -16.68
C ALA A 80 -0.08 -1.80 -17.45
N ARG A 81 -1.02 -2.54 -18.06
CA ARG A 81 -0.71 -3.69 -18.91
C ARG A 81 0.07 -3.29 -20.17
N ALA A 82 -0.33 -2.19 -20.81
CA ALA A 82 0.37 -1.67 -21.98
C ALA A 82 1.81 -1.28 -21.62
N LEU A 83 2.01 -0.58 -20.50
CA LEU A 83 3.34 -0.21 -20.04
C LEU A 83 4.22 -1.44 -19.86
N GLY A 84 3.70 -2.51 -19.26
CA GLY A 84 4.41 -3.78 -19.08
C GLY A 84 4.82 -4.48 -20.39
N LEU A 85 4.17 -4.18 -21.52
CA LEU A 85 4.56 -4.73 -22.82
C LEU A 85 5.77 -4.02 -23.44
N PHE A 86 6.05 -2.78 -23.06
CA PHE A 86 7.15 -1.97 -23.57
C PHE A 86 8.31 -1.84 -22.57
N TYR A 87 8.02 -1.97 -21.28
CA TYR A 87 9.05 -1.89 -20.26
C TYR A 87 9.87 -3.19 -20.20
N GLN A 88 11.17 -3.05 -20.34
CA GLN A 88 12.10 -4.16 -20.13
C GLN A 88 12.74 -4.04 -18.75
N SER A 89 12.31 -4.90 -17.84
CA SER A 89 12.93 -4.99 -16.52
C SER A 89 14.39 -5.44 -16.66
N PRO A 90 15.30 -4.96 -15.80
CA PRO A 90 16.66 -5.48 -15.73
C PRO A 90 16.65 -7.00 -15.54
N VAL A 91 17.47 -7.71 -16.29
CA VAL A 91 17.62 -9.17 -16.18
C VAL A 91 18.78 -9.48 -15.24
N TYR A 92 18.52 -10.31 -14.25
CA TYR A 92 19.53 -10.81 -13.31
C TYR A 92 19.78 -12.28 -13.63
N PRO A 93 20.90 -12.63 -14.34
CA PRO A 93 21.18 -14.00 -14.70
C PRO A 93 21.40 -14.85 -13.45
N PRO A 94 20.95 -16.12 -13.45
CA PRO A 94 21.20 -17.04 -12.34
C PRO A 94 22.69 -17.16 -12.03
N GLY A 95 23.01 -17.20 -10.75
CA GLY A 95 24.40 -17.34 -10.29
C GLY A 95 24.58 -16.79 -8.87
N ILE A 96 25.67 -17.17 -8.26
CA ILE A 96 26.06 -16.72 -6.91
C ILE A 96 27.33 -15.90 -7.03
N HIS A 97 27.27 -14.65 -6.60
CA HIS A 97 28.44 -13.76 -6.64
C HIS A 97 29.52 -14.26 -5.68
N PRO A 98 30.83 -14.25 -6.06
CA PRO A 98 31.91 -14.81 -5.23
C PRO A 98 32.05 -14.18 -3.83
N THR A 99 31.56 -12.95 -3.64
CA THR A 99 31.58 -12.28 -2.33
C THR A 99 30.32 -12.51 -1.48
N ALA A 100 29.35 -13.27 -1.99
CA ALA A 100 28.20 -13.67 -1.19
C ALA A 100 28.61 -14.65 -0.10
N VAL A 101 28.03 -14.50 1.09
CA VAL A 101 28.27 -15.41 2.23
C VAL A 101 27.05 -16.28 2.41
N ILE A 102 27.20 -17.57 2.14
CA ILE A 102 26.10 -18.55 2.21
C ILE A 102 26.47 -19.64 3.21
N ASP A 103 25.60 -19.84 4.20
CA ASP A 103 25.78 -20.93 5.14
C ASP A 103 25.63 -22.29 4.43
N PRO A 104 26.49 -23.27 4.70
CA PRO A 104 26.46 -24.58 4.04
C PRO A 104 25.15 -25.35 4.21
N THR A 105 24.32 -25.00 5.20
CA THR A 105 23.02 -25.63 5.45
C THR A 105 21.86 -24.93 4.75
N ALA A 106 22.13 -23.83 4.03
CA ALA A 106 21.10 -23.12 3.27
C ALA A 106 20.70 -23.91 2.02
N GLU A 107 19.41 -23.98 1.76
CA GLU A 107 18.82 -24.61 0.58
C GLU A 107 18.40 -23.51 -0.41
N ILE A 108 19.07 -23.44 -1.56
CA ILE A 108 18.80 -22.44 -2.59
C ILE A 108 18.20 -23.13 -3.81
N GLY A 109 16.97 -22.75 -4.15
CA GLY A 109 16.26 -23.28 -5.31
C GLY A 109 16.93 -22.94 -6.65
N PRO A 110 16.62 -23.66 -7.72
CA PRO A 110 17.20 -23.47 -9.04
C PRO A 110 16.85 -22.07 -9.61
N GLY A 111 17.72 -21.53 -10.45
CA GLY A 111 17.51 -20.25 -11.11
C GLY A 111 17.72 -19.03 -10.21
N ALA A 112 18.27 -19.19 -9.02
CA ALA A 112 18.51 -18.07 -8.11
C ALA A 112 19.66 -17.17 -8.59
N HIS A 113 19.49 -15.85 -8.37
CA HIS A 113 20.54 -14.83 -8.48
C HIS A 113 20.89 -14.31 -7.09
N ILE A 114 22.13 -14.50 -6.65
CA ILE A 114 22.62 -14.01 -5.35
C ILE A 114 23.71 -12.98 -5.59
N GLY A 115 23.41 -11.73 -5.31
CA GLY A 115 24.27 -10.57 -5.56
C GLY A 115 25.46 -10.47 -4.60
N ALA A 116 26.31 -9.49 -4.89
CA ALA A 116 27.52 -9.23 -4.11
C ALA A 116 27.20 -8.91 -2.65
N TYR A 117 27.98 -9.47 -1.74
CA TYR A 117 27.87 -9.26 -0.28
C TYR A 117 26.48 -9.61 0.30
N ALA A 118 25.66 -10.35 -0.41
CA ALA A 118 24.45 -10.92 0.16
C ALA A 118 24.84 -11.99 1.22
N VAL A 119 24.08 -12.02 2.32
CA VAL A 119 24.29 -13.00 3.41
C VAL A 119 23.08 -13.91 3.51
N VAL A 120 23.26 -15.19 3.39
CA VAL A 120 22.23 -16.23 3.53
C VAL A 120 22.58 -17.11 4.71
N GLY A 121 21.81 -16.98 5.80
CA GLY A 121 22.10 -17.60 7.08
C GLY A 121 21.76 -19.09 7.13
N ARG A 122 22.08 -19.70 8.26
CA ARG A 122 21.89 -21.12 8.54
C ARG A 122 20.44 -21.55 8.35
N GLY A 123 20.24 -22.67 7.60
CA GLY A 123 18.95 -23.29 7.41
C GLY A 123 17.94 -22.43 6.65
N VAL A 124 18.38 -21.36 5.97
CA VAL A 124 17.53 -20.59 5.06
C VAL A 124 17.07 -21.48 3.91
N LYS A 125 15.79 -21.34 3.54
CA LYS A 125 15.21 -22.05 2.39
C LYS A 125 14.67 -21.03 1.38
N LEU A 126 15.23 -21.01 0.19
CA LEU A 126 14.79 -20.19 -0.93
C LEU A 126 14.16 -21.07 -2.00
N GLY A 127 12.95 -20.75 -2.40
CA GLY A 127 12.29 -21.35 -3.55
C GLY A 127 13.00 -20.99 -4.87
N PRO A 128 12.54 -21.59 -6.00
CA PRO A 128 13.10 -21.33 -7.32
C PRO A 128 13.05 -19.83 -7.70
N HIS A 129 14.04 -19.42 -8.52
CA HIS A 129 14.10 -18.08 -9.13
C HIS A 129 14.15 -16.90 -8.14
N ALA A 130 14.70 -17.12 -6.94
CA ALA A 130 14.94 -16.03 -6.00
C ALA A 130 16.02 -15.08 -6.54
N THR A 131 15.80 -13.77 -6.41
CA THR A 131 16.78 -12.72 -6.73
C THR A 131 17.09 -11.93 -5.47
N LEU A 132 18.32 -12.03 -4.99
CA LEU A 132 18.85 -11.23 -3.89
C LEU A 132 19.88 -10.25 -4.45
N LEU A 133 19.58 -8.96 -4.46
CA LEU A 133 20.49 -7.92 -4.89
C LEU A 133 21.59 -7.65 -3.83
N PRO A 134 22.61 -6.85 -4.10
CA PRO A 134 23.73 -6.67 -3.19
C PRO A 134 23.32 -6.28 -1.77
N HIS A 135 24.04 -6.84 -0.76
CA HIS A 135 23.84 -6.55 0.67
C HIS A 135 22.48 -6.98 1.25
N VAL A 136 21.72 -7.84 0.59
CA VAL A 136 20.55 -8.47 1.21
C VAL A 136 21.00 -9.41 2.32
N VAL A 137 20.31 -9.39 3.46
CA VAL A 137 20.63 -10.26 4.60
C VAL A 137 19.40 -11.09 4.98
N LEU A 138 19.54 -12.42 4.87
CA LEU A 138 18.56 -13.39 5.34
C LEU A 138 19.12 -14.08 6.58
N TYR A 139 18.46 -13.90 7.72
CA TYR A 139 18.86 -14.49 8.99
C TYR A 139 18.51 -15.99 9.05
N PRO A 140 19.04 -16.72 10.07
CA PRO A 140 18.80 -18.16 10.17
C PRO A 140 17.34 -18.56 10.14
N GLY A 141 17.02 -19.63 9.41
CA GLY A 141 15.70 -20.24 9.37
C GLY A 141 14.65 -19.47 8.58
N VAL A 142 15.02 -18.43 7.85
CA VAL A 142 14.12 -17.75 6.92
C VAL A 142 13.67 -18.71 5.82
N GLN A 143 12.39 -18.70 5.49
CA GLN A 143 11.82 -19.45 4.38
C GLN A 143 11.14 -18.51 3.41
N ALA A 144 11.42 -18.66 2.13
CA ALA A 144 10.78 -17.89 1.07
C ALA A 144 10.35 -18.82 -0.07
N GLY A 145 9.17 -18.56 -0.61
CA GLY A 145 8.64 -19.25 -1.78
C GLY A 145 9.40 -18.90 -3.06
N SER A 146 8.81 -19.24 -4.19
CA SER A 146 9.37 -18.98 -5.51
C SER A 146 9.34 -17.48 -5.86
N HIS A 147 10.29 -17.06 -6.70
CA HIS A 147 10.35 -15.68 -7.23
C HIS A 147 10.42 -14.57 -6.16
N LEU A 148 11.05 -14.85 -5.00
CA LEU A 148 11.42 -13.75 -4.09
C LEU A 148 12.33 -12.78 -4.83
N PHE A 149 12.00 -11.50 -4.80
CA PHE A 149 12.85 -10.42 -5.31
C PHE A 149 13.19 -9.46 -4.17
N ALA A 150 14.42 -9.45 -3.72
CA ALA A 150 14.90 -8.59 -2.65
C ALA A 150 15.92 -7.58 -3.17
N HIS A 151 15.55 -6.30 -3.13
CA HIS A 151 16.44 -5.19 -3.48
C HIS A 151 17.54 -5.00 -2.44
N ALA A 152 18.57 -4.24 -2.82
CA ALA A 152 19.74 -4.03 -1.97
C ALA A 152 19.38 -3.52 -0.58
N HIS A 153 20.08 -4.06 0.43
CA HIS A 153 19.92 -3.75 1.85
C HIS A 153 18.58 -4.19 2.47
N ALA A 154 17.74 -4.96 1.78
CA ALA A 154 16.61 -5.60 2.44
C ALA A 154 17.08 -6.64 3.47
N VAL A 155 16.42 -6.69 4.62
CA VAL A 155 16.76 -7.60 5.72
C VAL A 155 15.54 -8.41 6.14
N VAL A 156 15.70 -9.73 6.22
CA VAL A 156 14.68 -10.64 6.77
C VAL A 156 15.24 -11.33 7.99
N ARG A 157 14.64 -11.09 9.15
CA ARG A 157 15.07 -11.64 10.44
C ARG A 157 14.66 -13.11 10.58
N GLU A 158 15.26 -13.73 11.55
CA GLU A 158 15.21 -15.17 11.82
C GLU A 158 13.78 -15.73 11.90
N GLY A 159 13.57 -16.86 11.25
CA GLY A 159 12.35 -17.65 11.28
C GLY A 159 11.15 -17.03 10.54
N CYS A 160 11.33 -15.89 9.85
CA CYS A 160 10.27 -15.28 9.04
C CYS A 160 9.95 -16.15 7.81
N ILE A 161 8.69 -16.12 7.37
CA ILE A 161 8.18 -16.91 6.27
C ILE A 161 7.57 -15.97 5.24
N LEU A 162 8.02 -16.07 3.98
CA LEU A 162 7.54 -15.32 2.84
C LEU A 162 6.94 -16.29 1.81
N GLY A 163 5.81 -15.91 1.22
CA GLY A 163 5.16 -16.64 0.15
C GLY A 163 5.87 -16.50 -1.20
N ASP A 164 5.13 -16.84 -2.27
CA ASP A 164 5.59 -16.72 -3.64
C ASP A 164 5.49 -15.27 -4.17
N HIS A 165 6.39 -14.89 -5.08
CA HIS A 165 6.38 -13.59 -5.77
C HIS A 165 6.38 -12.39 -4.80
N VAL A 166 7.06 -12.49 -3.68
CA VAL A 166 7.25 -11.37 -2.74
C VAL A 166 8.35 -10.46 -3.26
N THR A 167 8.09 -9.15 -3.24
CA THR A 167 9.09 -8.11 -3.54
C THR A 167 9.41 -7.34 -2.27
N LEU A 168 10.70 -7.23 -1.96
CA LEU A 168 11.23 -6.39 -0.88
C LEU A 168 12.09 -5.30 -1.50
N GLU A 169 11.66 -4.04 -1.38
CA GLU A 169 12.41 -2.90 -1.87
C GLU A 169 13.59 -2.53 -0.95
N ASN A 170 14.39 -1.56 -1.39
CA ASN A 170 15.62 -1.16 -0.70
C ASN A 170 15.39 -0.83 0.77
N GLY A 171 16.14 -1.47 1.64
CA GLY A 171 16.07 -1.22 3.09
C GLY A 171 14.79 -1.68 3.78
N ALA A 172 13.92 -2.45 3.13
CA ALA A 172 12.78 -3.08 3.78
C ALA A 172 13.24 -4.04 4.89
N ILE A 173 12.65 -3.96 6.08
CA ILE A 173 13.02 -4.76 7.25
C ILE A 173 11.84 -5.65 7.66
N ILE A 174 12.03 -6.95 7.58
CA ILE A 174 11.03 -7.94 7.97
C ILE A 174 11.48 -8.65 9.23
N GLY A 175 10.68 -8.55 10.29
CA GLY A 175 10.89 -9.28 11.55
C GLY A 175 11.81 -8.60 12.56
N SER A 176 11.98 -7.27 12.50
CA SER A 176 12.58 -6.51 13.60
C SER A 176 11.80 -6.74 14.90
N ASP A 177 12.49 -6.61 16.04
CA ASP A 177 11.83 -6.75 17.33
C ASP A 177 10.70 -5.73 17.48
N GLY A 178 9.52 -6.19 17.86
CA GLY A 178 8.41 -5.31 18.22
C GLY A 178 8.77 -4.42 19.40
N PHE A 179 8.15 -3.25 19.49
CA PHE A 179 8.34 -2.28 20.58
C PHE A 179 7.57 -2.74 21.82
N GLY A 180 8.13 -3.75 22.52
CA GLY A 180 7.57 -4.35 23.71
C GLY A 180 8.44 -4.11 24.94
N PHE A 181 7.90 -3.38 25.94
CA PHE A 181 8.58 -3.11 27.20
C PHE A 181 7.60 -3.21 28.37
N ALA A 182 8.05 -3.76 29.50
CA ALA A 182 7.29 -3.79 30.77
C ALA A 182 8.02 -2.97 31.82
N LYS A 183 7.30 -2.39 32.75
CA LYS A 183 7.90 -1.77 33.93
C LYS A 183 8.19 -2.83 34.99
N ASN A 184 9.43 -2.83 35.49
CA ASN A 184 9.75 -3.61 36.68
C ASN A 184 9.27 -2.89 37.95
N ASP A 185 9.50 -3.51 39.11
CA ASP A 185 9.04 -2.99 40.42
C ASP A 185 9.69 -1.63 40.80
N LEU A 186 10.78 -1.25 40.15
CA LEU A 186 11.43 0.05 40.30
C LEU A 186 10.93 1.10 39.29
N GLY A 187 9.95 0.75 38.46
CA GLY A 187 9.41 1.64 37.42
C GLY A 187 10.28 1.78 36.18
N GLN A 188 11.32 0.98 36.03
CA GLN A 188 12.23 0.98 34.87
C GLN A 188 11.68 0.11 33.77
N TRP A 189 11.94 0.49 32.51
CA TRP A 189 11.53 -0.26 31.34
C TRP A 189 12.47 -1.44 31.06
N GLU A 190 11.92 -2.63 31.06
CA GLU A 190 12.61 -3.86 30.65
C GLU A 190 12.05 -4.37 29.36
N LYS A 191 12.95 -4.83 28.46
CA LYS A 191 12.58 -5.34 27.15
C LYS A 191 11.84 -6.68 27.28
N ILE A 192 10.67 -6.76 26.64
CA ILE A 192 9.96 -8.03 26.45
C ILE A 192 10.56 -8.74 25.23
N PRO A 193 11.06 -9.99 25.37
CA PRO A 193 11.53 -10.76 24.21
C PRO A 193 10.44 -10.91 23.14
N GLN A 194 10.83 -10.74 21.89
CA GLN A 194 9.95 -10.87 20.74
C GLN A 194 10.27 -12.19 20.04
N SER A 195 9.42 -13.21 20.19
CA SER A 195 9.72 -14.59 19.79
C SER A 195 8.96 -15.08 18.56
N GLY A 196 7.87 -14.42 18.20
CA GLY A 196 7.04 -14.80 17.06
C GLY A 196 7.63 -14.34 15.72
N PRO A 197 7.43 -15.08 14.63
CA PRO A 197 7.87 -14.67 13.30
C PRO A 197 6.95 -13.64 12.66
N VAL A 198 7.38 -13.12 11.50
CA VAL A 198 6.51 -12.50 10.51
C VAL A 198 6.15 -13.53 9.44
N ARG A 199 4.91 -13.51 8.99
CA ARG A 199 4.40 -14.30 7.86
C ARG A 199 3.86 -13.37 6.79
N ILE A 200 4.43 -13.46 5.60
CA ILE A 200 4.03 -12.66 4.44
C ILE A 200 3.43 -13.60 3.39
N GLY A 201 2.23 -13.31 2.93
CA GLY A 201 1.55 -14.05 1.87
C GLY A 201 2.13 -13.82 0.49
N ASP A 202 1.55 -14.47 -0.52
CA ASP A 202 1.99 -14.38 -1.91
C ASP A 202 1.74 -12.99 -2.50
N ARG A 203 2.58 -12.58 -3.47
CA ARG A 203 2.44 -11.34 -4.24
C ARG A 203 2.33 -10.06 -3.38
N VAL A 204 2.97 -10.08 -2.23
CA VAL A 204 3.12 -8.89 -1.37
C VAL A 204 4.33 -8.10 -1.85
N ASP A 205 4.15 -6.78 -1.98
CA ASP A 205 5.26 -5.85 -2.20
C ASP A 205 5.46 -5.01 -0.94
N VAL A 206 6.69 -4.99 -0.44
CA VAL A 206 7.12 -4.16 0.70
C VAL A 206 8.11 -3.14 0.18
N GLN A 207 7.70 -1.88 0.16
CA GLN A 207 8.46 -0.77 -0.41
C GLN A 207 9.60 -0.30 0.51
N ALA A 208 10.36 0.68 0.00
CA ALA A 208 11.62 1.09 0.61
C ALA A 208 11.47 1.56 2.06
N ASN A 209 12.35 1.05 2.92
CA ASN A 209 12.42 1.37 4.35
C ASN A 209 11.13 1.11 5.14
N ALA A 210 10.20 0.33 4.62
CA ALA A 210 9.08 -0.15 5.42
C ALA A 210 9.55 -1.21 6.43
N CYS A 211 8.96 -1.19 7.63
CA CYS A 211 9.30 -2.10 8.72
C CYS A 211 8.06 -2.90 9.15
N ILE A 212 8.21 -4.22 9.21
CA ILE A 212 7.18 -5.13 9.71
C ILE A 212 7.77 -5.88 10.90
N ASP A 213 7.31 -5.51 12.11
CA ASP A 213 7.86 -6.06 13.35
C ASP A 213 7.37 -7.48 13.61
N ARG A 214 8.22 -8.29 14.19
CA ARG A 214 7.86 -9.62 14.70
C ARG A 214 6.93 -9.54 15.89
N ALA A 215 6.12 -10.56 16.07
CA ALA A 215 5.23 -10.65 17.21
C ALA A 215 5.98 -10.99 18.53
N THR A 216 5.46 -10.52 19.66
CA THR A 216 5.90 -10.98 20.98
C THR A 216 5.66 -12.50 21.11
N VAL A 217 4.44 -12.94 20.83
CA VAL A 217 4.01 -14.33 20.73
C VAL A 217 3.07 -14.49 19.54
N GLY A 218 2.95 -15.67 18.96
CA GLY A 218 2.18 -15.88 17.74
C GLY A 218 2.92 -15.41 16.49
N ALA A 219 2.29 -14.62 15.63
CA ALA A 219 2.88 -14.10 14.40
C ALA A 219 2.32 -12.71 14.06
N THR A 220 3.12 -11.89 13.38
CA THR A 220 2.64 -10.74 12.59
C THR A 220 2.36 -11.23 11.19
N GLU A 221 1.21 -10.88 10.60
CA GLU A 221 0.74 -11.49 9.36
C GLU A 221 0.36 -10.42 8.32
N ILE A 222 0.84 -10.61 7.09
CA ILE A 222 0.47 -9.79 5.93
C ILE A 222 -0.17 -10.71 4.88
N GLY A 223 -1.43 -10.46 4.56
CA GLY A 223 -2.22 -11.23 3.60
C GLY A 223 -1.72 -11.08 2.16
N ALA A 224 -2.00 -12.09 1.35
CA ALA A 224 -1.58 -12.14 -0.05
C ALA A 224 -2.09 -10.92 -0.85
N GLY A 225 -1.30 -10.46 -1.83
CA GLY A 225 -1.63 -9.34 -2.71
C GLY A 225 -1.50 -7.95 -2.07
N THR A 226 -1.29 -7.85 -0.76
CA THR A 226 -1.17 -6.58 -0.03
C THR A 226 0.06 -5.79 -0.47
N LYS A 227 -0.08 -4.47 -0.55
CA LYS A 227 0.98 -3.53 -0.92
C LYS A 227 1.30 -2.63 0.28
N VAL A 228 2.55 -2.64 0.68
CA VAL A 228 3.08 -1.88 1.81
C VAL A 228 4.03 -0.83 1.24
N ASP A 229 3.62 0.43 1.25
CA ASP A 229 4.35 1.54 0.63
C ASP A 229 5.55 1.99 1.52
N ASN A 230 6.30 2.96 1.03
CA ASN A 230 7.52 3.44 1.67
C ASN A 230 7.28 3.91 3.11
N LEU A 231 8.22 3.58 4.01
CA LEU A 231 8.22 4.04 5.39
C LEU A 231 6.99 3.62 6.22
N VAL A 232 6.25 2.62 5.78
CA VAL A 232 5.14 2.05 6.57
C VAL A 232 5.73 1.32 7.78
N GLN A 233 5.08 1.47 8.94
CA GLN A 233 5.39 0.70 10.14
C GLN A 233 4.22 -0.24 10.48
N VAL A 234 4.47 -1.53 10.49
CA VAL A 234 3.53 -2.55 11.00
C VAL A 234 4.03 -3.06 12.35
N GLY A 235 3.31 -2.73 13.42
CA GLY A 235 3.66 -3.11 14.78
C GLY A 235 3.46 -4.62 15.04
N HIS A 236 4.10 -5.09 16.08
CA HIS A 236 4.12 -6.50 16.49
C HIS A 236 2.74 -7.13 16.65
N GLY A 237 2.56 -8.36 16.20
CA GLY A 237 1.30 -9.10 16.36
C GLY A 237 0.12 -8.55 15.55
N SER A 238 0.35 -7.58 14.67
CA SER A 238 -0.69 -7.07 13.77
C SER A 238 -1.02 -8.07 12.68
N ARG A 239 -2.26 -8.03 12.19
CA ARG A 239 -2.73 -8.84 11.06
C ARG A 239 -3.33 -7.94 10.00
N VAL A 240 -2.81 -8.02 8.79
CA VAL A 240 -3.30 -7.30 7.63
C VAL A 240 -3.86 -8.29 6.63
N GLY A 241 -5.09 -8.07 6.20
CA GLY A 241 -5.82 -8.92 5.25
C GLY A 241 -5.24 -8.87 3.83
N GLN A 242 -5.91 -9.56 2.92
CA GLN A 242 -5.49 -9.66 1.52
C GLN A 242 -5.84 -8.40 0.72
N ASP A 243 -5.04 -8.13 -0.36
CA ASP A 243 -5.27 -7.06 -1.33
C ASP A 243 -5.47 -5.67 -0.68
N THR A 244 -4.84 -5.45 0.48
CA THR A 244 -4.91 -4.21 1.25
C THR A 244 -3.79 -3.26 0.84
N LEU A 245 -4.05 -1.95 0.85
CA LEU A 245 -3.06 -0.91 0.58
C LEU A 245 -2.70 -0.17 1.87
N LEU A 246 -1.45 -0.26 2.27
CA LEU A 246 -0.85 0.58 3.32
C LEU A 246 0.01 1.64 2.63
N CYS A 247 -0.53 2.86 2.47
CA CYS A 247 0.19 3.92 1.76
C CYS A 247 1.30 4.52 2.63
N ALA A 248 2.16 5.31 2.00
CA ALA A 248 3.40 5.80 2.60
C ALA A 248 3.22 6.39 4.01
N GLN A 249 4.11 5.99 4.91
CA GLN A 249 4.14 6.44 6.31
C GLN A 249 2.88 6.07 7.12
N ALA A 250 2.02 5.17 6.64
CA ALA A 250 0.97 4.64 7.50
C ALA A 250 1.58 3.82 8.65
N GLY A 251 0.96 3.89 9.82
CA GLY A 251 1.42 3.22 11.03
C GLY A 251 0.35 2.37 11.68
N LEU A 252 0.65 1.10 11.92
CA LEU A 252 -0.16 0.17 12.71
C LEU A 252 0.53 -0.07 14.05
N ALA A 253 -0.10 0.30 15.14
CA ALA A 253 0.39 -0.10 16.45
C ALA A 253 0.17 -1.60 16.70
N GLY A 254 0.85 -2.14 17.70
CA GLY A 254 0.85 -3.59 17.96
C GLY A 254 -0.55 -4.19 18.14
N SER A 255 -0.72 -5.43 17.69
CA SER A 255 -1.94 -6.21 17.78
C SER A 255 -3.18 -5.62 17.08
N SER A 256 -2.97 -4.72 16.11
CA SER A 256 -4.03 -4.21 15.25
C SER A 256 -4.46 -5.24 14.21
N VAL A 257 -5.72 -5.23 13.82
CA VAL A 257 -6.25 -6.06 12.73
C VAL A 257 -6.81 -5.16 11.64
N VAL A 258 -6.38 -5.39 10.41
CA VAL A 258 -6.89 -4.71 9.21
C VAL A 258 -7.45 -5.77 8.28
N GLY A 259 -8.70 -5.61 7.87
CA GLY A 259 -9.40 -6.52 6.98
C GLY A 259 -8.88 -6.52 5.55
N ASN A 260 -9.53 -7.29 4.69
CA ASN A 260 -9.18 -7.42 3.27
C ASN A 260 -9.60 -6.16 2.49
N ARG A 261 -8.85 -5.84 1.42
CA ARG A 261 -9.15 -4.73 0.50
C ARG A 261 -9.33 -3.37 1.19
N ALA A 262 -8.74 -3.20 2.36
CA ALA A 262 -8.70 -1.92 3.05
C ALA A 262 -7.68 -0.97 2.40
N ILE A 263 -7.86 0.33 2.61
CA ILE A 263 -6.93 1.37 2.15
C ILE A 263 -6.61 2.28 3.33
N LEU A 264 -5.38 2.24 3.78
CA LEU A 264 -4.84 3.20 4.73
C LEU A 264 -4.03 4.21 3.95
N ALA A 265 -4.61 5.39 3.69
CA ALA A 265 -3.94 6.44 2.93
C ALA A 265 -2.74 7.02 3.69
N GLY A 266 -1.93 7.84 3.01
CA GLY A 266 -0.66 8.30 3.53
C GLY A 266 -0.74 8.90 4.93
N GLN A 267 0.18 8.52 5.80
CA GLN A 267 0.28 8.96 7.19
C GLN A 267 -0.92 8.60 8.08
N ALA A 268 -1.78 7.67 7.66
CA ALA A 268 -2.84 7.17 8.52
C ALA A 268 -2.26 6.37 9.69
N GLY A 269 -2.85 6.51 10.89
CA GLY A 269 -2.42 5.82 12.11
C GLY A 269 -3.54 5.00 12.73
N VAL A 270 -3.23 3.77 13.14
CA VAL A 270 -4.16 2.87 13.85
C VAL A 270 -3.59 2.55 15.22
N ALA A 271 -4.36 2.84 16.27
CA ALA A 271 -3.99 2.52 17.64
C ALA A 271 -3.97 0.99 17.88
N GLY A 272 -3.23 0.58 18.89
CA GLY A 272 -3.11 -0.84 19.24
C GLY A 272 -4.46 -1.48 19.57
N HIS A 273 -4.58 -2.77 19.24
CA HIS A 273 -5.76 -3.60 19.50
C HIS A 273 -7.05 -3.15 18.81
N CYS A 274 -6.99 -2.24 17.82
CA CYS A 274 -8.16 -1.87 17.01
C CYS A 274 -8.35 -2.86 15.86
N GLU A 275 -9.62 -3.09 15.52
CA GLU A 275 -10.03 -3.92 14.38
C GLU A 275 -10.72 -3.06 13.31
N LEU A 276 -10.15 -3.04 12.10
CA LEU A 276 -10.71 -2.41 10.92
C LEU A 276 -11.26 -3.51 10.01
N GLY A 277 -12.56 -3.47 9.71
CA GLY A 277 -13.22 -4.47 8.87
C GLY A 277 -12.80 -4.37 7.39
N ASP A 278 -13.27 -5.31 6.58
CA ASP A 278 -12.99 -5.39 5.15
C ASP A 278 -13.41 -4.11 4.41
N GLY A 279 -12.59 -3.68 3.46
CA GLY A 279 -12.87 -2.51 2.60
C GLY A 279 -12.92 -1.17 3.33
N VAL A 280 -12.41 -1.07 4.55
CA VAL A 280 -12.28 0.21 5.27
C VAL A 280 -11.30 1.11 4.54
N ILE A 281 -11.64 2.40 4.44
CA ILE A 281 -10.76 3.44 3.89
C ILE A 281 -10.45 4.46 4.97
N LEU A 282 -9.19 4.58 5.36
CA LEU A 282 -8.70 5.71 6.15
C LEU A 282 -8.13 6.77 5.21
N THR A 283 -8.67 7.99 5.25
CA THR A 283 -8.11 9.09 4.46
C THR A 283 -6.75 9.53 5.02
N ALA A 284 -6.01 10.30 4.23
CA ALA A 284 -4.66 10.72 4.64
C ALA A 284 -4.65 11.43 6.00
N GLN A 285 -3.63 11.13 6.82
CA GLN A 285 -3.40 11.68 8.15
C GLN A 285 -4.53 11.38 9.17
N SER A 286 -5.41 10.42 8.90
CA SER A 286 -6.45 10.02 9.84
C SER A 286 -5.88 9.17 10.97
N GLY A 287 -6.29 9.45 12.20
CA GLY A 287 -5.97 8.65 13.39
C GLY A 287 -7.19 7.87 13.89
N VAL A 288 -7.05 6.56 14.05
CA VAL A 288 -8.13 5.68 14.54
C VAL A 288 -7.72 5.05 15.86
N SER A 289 -8.60 5.19 16.87
CA SER A 289 -8.41 4.66 18.22
C SER A 289 -9.54 3.72 18.68
N HIS A 290 -10.34 3.22 17.76
CA HIS A 290 -11.47 2.32 18.02
C HIS A 290 -11.75 1.44 16.80
N ASP A 291 -12.55 0.40 16.99
CA ASP A 291 -12.92 -0.50 15.90
C ASP A 291 -13.75 0.20 14.83
N VAL A 292 -13.51 -0.16 13.58
CA VAL A 292 -14.19 0.41 12.41
C VAL A 292 -14.89 -0.71 11.63
N PRO A 293 -16.24 -0.68 11.53
CA PRO A 293 -16.98 -1.68 10.75
C PRO A 293 -16.59 -1.67 9.27
N ALA A 294 -16.75 -2.83 8.61
CA ALA A 294 -16.43 -3.01 7.19
C ALA A 294 -17.10 -1.95 6.28
N GLY A 295 -16.40 -1.59 5.20
CA GLY A 295 -16.86 -0.67 4.17
C GLY A 295 -16.98 0.80 4.59
N LYS A 296 -16.49 1.17 5.76
CA LYS A 296 -16.52 2.57 6.23
C LYS A 296 -15.33 3.37 5.70
N MET A 297 -15.60 4.65 5.42
CA MET A 297 -14.56 5.64 5.17
C MET A 297 -14.43 6.54 6.40
N ILE A 298 -13.22 6.62 6.95
CA ILE A 298 -12.90 7.40 8.16
C ILE A 298 -11.95 8.53 7.78
N SER A 299 -12.23 9.71 8.32
CA SER A 299 -11.43 10.91 8.08
C SER A 299 -11.21 11.66 9.39
N GLY A 300 -10.04 12.26 9.53
CA GLY A 300 -9.78 13.16 10.65
C GLY A 300 -8.45 13.86 10.51
N SER A 301 -8.46 15.07 9.91
CA SER A 301 -7.35 16.02 9.79
C SER A 301 -7.24 16.69 8.41
N PRO A 302 -8.30 17.25 7.78
CA PRO A 302 -8.06 18.07 6.61
C PRO A 302 -7.43 19.41 7.02
N ALA A 303 -6.39 19.83 6.32
CA ALA A 303 -5.88 21.20 6.41
C ALA A 303 -6.84 22.16 5.71
N PHE A 304 -7.04 23.34 6.28
CA PHE A 304 -7.79 24.42 5.69
C PHE A 304 -7.11 25.77 5.97
N ASP A 305 -7.65 26.88 5.48
CA ASP A 305 -7.02 28.19 5.60
C ASP A 305 -6.52 28.50 7.01
N ASN A 306 -5.28 28.98 7.14
CA ASN A 306 -4.61 29.16 8.42
C ASN A 306 -5.37 30.14 9.36
N ARG A 307 -5.95 31.23 8.84
CA ARG A 307 -6.68 32.18 9.69
C ARG A 307 -7.96 31.55 10.23
N LEU A 308 -8.62 30.72 9.40
CA LEU A 308 -9.81 29.98 9.81
C LEU A 308 -9.44 28.91 10.83
N TRP A 309 -8.32 28.19 10.63
CA TRP A 309 -7.79 27.22 11.58
C TRP A 309 -7.55 27.86 12.95
N LEU A 310 -6.80 28.95 13.02
CA LEU A 310 -6.50 29.63 14.29
C LEU A 310 -7.77 30.09 15.03
N ARG A 311 -8.80 30.52 14.31
CA ARG A 311 -10.09 30.84 14.90
C ARG A 311 -10.85 29.62 15.39
N ALA A 312 -10.82 28.52 14.63
CA ALA A 312 -11.50 27.28 14.99
C ALA A 312 -10.89 26.64 16.25
N VAL A 313 -9.57 26.55 16.34
CA VAL A 313 -8.90 25.89 17.48
C VAL A 313 -9.10 26.65 18.79
N THR A 314 -9.27 27.97 18.78
CA THR A 314 -9.59 28.74 19.99
C THR A 314 -10.95 28.39 20.58
N VAL A 315 -11.85 27.85 19.78
CA VAL A 315 -13.20 27.42 20.19
C VAL A 315 -13.27 25.94 20.49
N PHE A 316 -12.41 25.14 19.86
CA PHE A 316 -12.50 23.67 19.88
C PHE A 316 -12.56 23.09 21.31
N HIS A 317 -11.70 23.52 22.22
CA HIS A 317 -11.68 23.05 23.61
C HIS A 317 -12.87 23.59 24.45
N ARG A 318 -13.59 24.59 23.95
CA ARG A 318 -14.81 25.14 24.59
C ARG A 318 -16.09 24.48 24.09
N LEU A 319 -16.03 23.61 23.09
CA LEU A 319 -17.21 22.93 22.51
C LEU A 319 -18.06 22.20 23.57
N PRO A 320 -17.49 21.47 24.55
CA PRO A 320 -18.30 20.82 25.58
C PRO A 320 -19.11 21.83 26.43
N GLU A 321 -18.58 23.02 26.70
CA GLU A 321 -19.26 24.06 27.45
C GLU A 321 -20.34 24.74 26.59
N LEU A 322 -20.05 24.97 25.33
CA LEU A 322 -21.02 25.54 24.37
C LEU A 322 -22.21 24.60 24.19
N LEU A 323 -21.96 23.29 24.10
CA LEU A 323 -23.04 22.28 24.01
C LEU A 323 -23.95 22.35 25.23
N LYS A 324 -23.39 22.32 26.46
CA LYS A 324 -24.16 22.47 27.69
C LYS A 324 -24.99 23.76 27.75
N ARG A 325 -24.45 24.85 27.18
CA ARG A 325 -25.16 26.13 27.09
C ARG A 325 -26.33 26.06 26.10
N LEU A 326 -26.13 25.40 24.97
CA LEU A 326 -27.19 25.16 23.98
C LEU A 326 -28.33 24.31 24.58
N ASP A 327 -28.00 23.20 25.25
CA ASP A 327 -28.97 22.34 25.92
C ASP A 327 -29.84 23.11 26.94
N ARG A 328 -29.24 24.07 27.70
CA ARG A 328 -29.98 24.90 28.62
C ARG A 328 -30.94 25.88 27.88
N LEU A 329 -30.43 26.49 26.79
CA LEU A 329 -31.27 27.40 26.00
C LEU A 329 -32.46 26.69 25.35
N GLU A 330 -32.26 25.45 24.92
CA GLU A 330 -33.33 24.61 24.36
C GLU A 330 -34.38 24.26 25.43
N LYS A 331 -33.96 23.88 26.64
CA LYS A 331 -34.87 23.63 27.77
C LYS A 331 -35.68 24.86 28.15
N ASP A 332 -35.00 26.03 28.30
CA ASP A 332 -35.67 27.31 28.61
C ASP A 332 -36.69 27.70 27.54
N ARG A 333 -36.41 27.35 26.27
CA ARG A 333 -37.32 27.62 25.14
C ARG A 333 -38.55 26.71 25.16
N LEU A 334 -38.39 25.44 25.53
CA LEU A 334 -39.48 24.49 25.66
C LEU A 334 -40.39 24.83 26.86
N GLU A 335 -39.82 25.27 27.97
CA GLU A 335 -40.55 25.73 29.15
C GLU A 335 -41.30 27.07 28.96
N LYS A 336 -40.85 27.92 28.02
CA LYS A 336 -41.45 29.21 27.68
C LYS A 336 -42.48 29.19 26.55
N LYS A 337 -42.85 27.99 26.01
CA LYS A 337 -44.00 27.94 25.11
C LYS A 337 -45.25 28.25 25.91
N PRO A 338 -46.02 29.33 25.60
CA PRO A 338 -47.28 29.61 26.26
C PRO A 338 -48.22 28.45 26.02
N GLY A 339 -48.76 27.93 27.11
CA GLY A 339 -49.86 26.97 27.03
C GLY A 339 -51.01 27.56 26.22
N ASP A 340 -51.52 26.78 25.29
CA ASP A 340 -52.83 27.05 24.69
C ASP A 340 -53.86 27.13 25.80
N GLY A 341 -54.21 28.30 26.11
CA GLY A 341 -55.21 28.57 27.10
C GLY A 341 -55.82 29.95 26.94
N GLU A 342 -56.74 30.07 26.02
CA GLU A 342 -57.97 30.85 26.31
C GLU A 342 -59.06 30.40 25.35
N LYS A 343 -59.90 29.55 25.91
CA LYS A 343 -61.27 29.42 25.43
C LYS A 343 -62.05 30.62 25.99
N ALA A 344 -62.63 31.41 25.16
CA ALA A 344 -63.84 32.14 25.43
C ALA A 344 -64.61 32.34 24.13
#